data_b690a9c9617950fda6075f8e6057097b
#
_entry.id   b690a9c9617950fda6075f8e6057097b
#
_cell.length_a   1.000
_cell.length_b   1.000
_cell.length_c   1.000
_cell.angle_alpha   90.00
_cell.angle_beta   90.00
_cell.angle_gamma   90.00
#
_symmetry.space_group_name_H-M   'P 1'
#
loop_
_entity.id
_entity.type
_entity.pdbx_description
1 polymer ?
#
loop_
_entity_poly.entity_id
_entity_poly.type
_entity_poly.pdbx_seq_one_letter_code
_entity_poly.pdbx_strand_id
1 'polypeptide(L)'
;MNGFLPVTKEEMIALGWDSPDFVYVSGDAYVDHPSFGAAIITRVLASQGFRVCMLSQPNWKNTCDFMRFGRPKYGFLLSSGNIDSMVAHYTVAKKPRSKDAYSPGGKMGKRPDRAVIVYCKKIREAYNNIPIIIGGLEASLRRFAHYDYWEDKLRPSILFDSGADLLIYGMGEKQTLEVANRLKNGEDIHLMHDINGTCYAVPVSETPLYGKECPSYENVLKSKKEYAVSVRIEQDEQDHIRGKLLKQRHGNMMLVQNPPMSPLTRDELDCVYSLPYTREYHPMYEEFGGVPGLEEVKFSITHNRGCFGACNFCSLAFHQGRFVTSRSKTSVLAEAEKLKQLPDFKGYIHDVGGPTANFRYPSCEKQLKNGLCKGKKCLAPSACPALKADETEYLDILRELRRIPGIKKVFIRSGIRYDFMLKDKNNDFFKELVKYHISGQLKVAPEHCSAAVLDKMGKPHIDAYIEFSKKYFDYTKRIGKEQYLVPYLMSSHPGATLKDAVKLAEFIKKEHLHPEQVQDYYPTPGTISTAMFYTELDPYTLEPVYVAKNPHDKAMQRALMQYFNPKNYDLVEEALKRAGRQDLIGLGSNCLIKPRPGTKQTKAKQSYGKNGNNRYGKKKKNK
;
A
#
# COMPACT_ATOMS: atom_id res chain seq x y z
N MET A 1 -19.31 20.79 23.06
CA MET A 1 -18.10 20.15 22.47
C MET A 1 -18.45 19.62 21.10
N ASN A 2 -17.62 19.87 20.11
CA ASN A 2 -17.92 19.57 18.69
C ASN A 2 -17.79 18.09 18.29
N GLY A 3 -17.94 17.16 19.23
CA GLY A 3 -17.84 15.71 18.97
C GLY A 3 -16.41 15.14 18.84
N PHE A 4 -15.37 15.98 18.85
CA PHE A 4 -13.96 15.56 18.80
C PHE A 4 -13.45 15.07 20.17
N LEU A 5 -12.38 14.26 20.14
CA LEU A 5 -11.62 13.94 21.34
C LEU A 5 -10.72 15.14 21.72
N PRO A 6 -10.38 15.35 23.01
CA PRO A 6 -9.60 16.50 23.45
C PRO A 6 -8.22 16.57 22.81
N VAL A 7 -7.84 17.76 22.34
CA VAL A 7 -6.49 18.08 21.81
C VAL A 7 -5.76 19.10 22.70
N THR A 8 -6.48 19.73 23.64
CA THR A 8 -5.91 20.66 24.63
C THR A 8 -6.25 20.24 26.06
N LYS A 9 -5.52 20.76 27.03
CA LYS A 9 -5.78 20.52 28.45
C LYS A 9 -7.12 21.10 28.88
N GLU A 10 -7.50 22.23 28.34
CA GLU A 10 -8.77 22.92 28.59
C GLU A 10 -9.97 22.07 28.13
N GLU A 11 -9.88 21.47 26.93
CA GLU A 11 -10.90 20.55 26.42
C GLU A 11 -11.01 19.29 27.29
N MET A 12 -9.87 18.75 27.76
CA MET A 12 -9.84 17.61 28.67
C MET A 12 -10.54 17.94 30.01
N ILE A 13 -10.22 19.09 30.61
CA ILE A 13 -10.83 19.57 31.87
C ILE A 13 -12.32 19.83 31.68
N ALA A 14 -12.74 20.38 30.55
CA ALA A 14 -14.16 20.62 30.24
C ALA A 14 -15.00 19.33 30.19
N LEU A 15 -14.35 18.16 29.96
CA LEU A 15 -14.96 16.83 30.10
C LEU A 15 -14.99 16.29 31.55
N GLY A 16 -14.46 17.05 32.51
CA GLY A 16 -14.32 16.63 33.90
C GLY A 16 -13.18 15.63 34.14
N TRP A 17 -12.16 15.62 33.25
CA TRP A 17 -11.03 14.72 33.39
C TRP A 17 -9.82 15.43 34.01
N ASP A 18 -9.33 14.89 35.10
CA ASP A 18 -8.08 15.35 35.74
C ASP A 18 -6.84 14.90 34.99
N SER A 19 -6.92 13.70 34.37
CA SER A 19 -5.86 13.11 33.56
C SER A 19 -6.45 12.16 32.52
N PRO A 20 -5.77 11.96 31.37
CA PRO A 20 -6.19 10.96 30.39
C PRO A 20 -5.76 9.54 30.83
N ASP A 21 -6.48 8.53 30.38
CA ASP A 21 -6.03 7.15 30.47
C ASP A 21 -4.91 6.88 29.45
N PHE A 22 -5.09 7.38 28.23
CA PHE A 22 -4.10 7.32 27.17
C PHE A 22 -3.94 8.66 26.46
N VAL A 23 -2.72 8.94 26.01
CA VAL A 23 -2.44 9.98 25.00
C VAL A 23 -2.06 9.31 23.70
N TYR A 24 -2.79 9.59 22.62
CA TYR A 24 -2.46 9.11 21.29
C TYR A 24 -1.65 10.17 20.53
N VAL A 25 -0.39 9.82 20.19
CA VAL A 25 0.51 10.68 19.42
C VAL A 25 0.46 10.31 17.94
N SER A 26 0.13 11.29 17.10
CA SER A 26 0.05 11.09 15.65
C SER A 26 1.01 11.98 14.88
N GLY A 27 1.65 11.43 13.85
CA GLY A 27 2.40 12.22 12.88
C GLY A 27 1.51 13.01 11.90
N ASP A 28 0.22 12.71 11.82
CA ASP A 28 -0.77 13.45 11.04
C ASP A 28 -1.49 14.49 11.90
N ALA A 29 -2.03 15.54 11.27
CA ALA A 29 -3.05 16.40 11.86
C ALA A 29 -4.28 15.57 12.27
N TYR A 30 -5.03 16.01 13.27
CA TYR A 30 -6.21 15.30 13.75
C TYR A 30 -7.38 15.43 12.78
N VAL A 31 -7.65 14.35 12.10
CA VAL A 31 -8.84 14.15 11.26
C VAL A 31 -9.63 13.00 11.86
N ASP A 32 -10.85 13.26 12.32
CA ASP A 32 -11.71 12.27 12.94
C ASP A 32 -12.60 11.57 11.90
N HIS A 33 -11.98 10.75 11.07
CA HIS A 33 -12.61 10.06 9.96
C HIS A 33 -12.23 8.57 9.94
N PRO A 34 -13.14 7.63 9.61
CA PRO A 34 -12.86 6.18 9.62
C PRO A 34 -11.86 5.69 8.56
N SER A 35 -11.31 6.58 7.74
CA SER A 35 -10.14 6.29 6.88
C SER A 35 -8.80 6.63 7.55
N PHE A 36 -8.81 7.15 8.79
CA PHE A 36 -7.62 7.50 9.56
C PHE A 36 -7.43 6.53 10.73
N GLY A 37 -6.30 5.83 10.74
CA GLY A 37 -6.00 4.85 11.78
C GLY A 37 -6.03 5.43 13.21
N ALA A 38 -5.54 6.67 13.38
CA ALA A 38 -5.59 7.38 14.66
C ALA A 38 -7.03 7.55 15.15
N ALA A 39 -7.95 7.98 14.30
CA ALA A 39 -9.37 8.13 14.64
C ALA A 39 -10.00 6.78 15.00
N ILE A 40 -9.72 5.73 14.23
CA ILE A 40 -10.26 4.38 14.52
C ILE A 40 -9.83 3.91 15.90
N ILE A 41 -8.54 3.89 16.19
CA ILE A 41 -8.00 3.36 17.44
C ILE A 41 -8.50 4.16 18.65
N THR A 42 -8.50 5.49 18.55
CA THR A 42 -8.94 6.34 19.66
C THR A 42 -10.43 6.27 19.89
N ARG A 43 -11.26 6.17 18.84
CA ARG A 43 -12.72 5.98 18.95
C ARG A 43 -13.06 4.60 19.50
N VAL A 44 -12.32 3.54 19.13
CA VAL A 44 -12.48 2.21 19.71
C VAL A 44 -12.22 2.24 21.21
N LEU A 45 -11.13 2.86 21.67
CA LEU A 45 -10.84 3.00 23.10
C LEU A 45 -11.91 3.86 23.82
N ALA A 46 -12.28 4.99 23.26
CA ALA A 46 -13.29 5.87 23.84
C ALA A 46 -14.67 5.17 23.97
N SER A 47 -15.02 4.32 23.01
CA SER A 47 -16.28 3.53 23.07
C SER A 47 -16.31 2.53 24.22
N GLN A 48 -15.15 2.15 24.76
CA GLN A 48 -15.01 1.27 25.93
C GLN A 48 -14.78 2.06 27.24
N GLY A 49 -15.02 3.38 27.22
CA GLY A 49 -14.96 4.24 28.38
C GLY A 49 -13.56 4.70 28.77
N PHE A 50 -12.53 4.49 27.94
CA PHE A 50 -11.21 5.07 28.17
C PHE A 50 -11.18 6.56 27.83
N ARG A 51 -10.53 7.35 28.68
CA ARG A 51 -10.28 8.78 28.47
C ARG A 51 -9.05 8.95 27.57
N VAL A 52 -9.28 9.30 26.31
CA VAL A 52 -8.21 9.40 25.31
C VAL A 52 -8.05 10.86 24.85
N CYS A 53 -6.84 11.39 24.95
CA CYS A 53 -6.48 12.68 24.38
C CYS A 53 -5.64 12.51 23.10
N MET A 54 -5.86 13.40 22.13
CA MET A 54 -5.14 13.39 20.85
C MET A 54 -3.99 14.41 20.88
N LEU A 55 -2.77 13.95 20.62
CA LEU A 55 -1.58 14.77 20.45
C LEU A 55 -1.07 14.66 19.02
N SER A 56 -1.62 15.47 18.13
CA SER A 56 -1.34 15.45 16.70
C SER A 56 -0.22 16.41 16.34
N GLN A 57 0.78 15.90 15.62
CA GLN A 57 1.95 16.68 15.15
C GLN A 57 2.59 17.54 16.26
N PRO A 58 2.98 16.95 17.42
CA PRO A 58 3.61 17.70 18.49
C PRO A 58 4.92 18.34 18.04
N ASN A 59 5.27 19.45 18.68
CA ASN A 59 6.59 20.05 18.52
C ASN A 59 7.66 19.10 19.09
N TRP A 60 8.31 18.36 18.20
CA TRP A 60 9.30 17.34 18.53
C TRP A 60 10.69 17.89 18.87
N LYS A 61 10.88 19.23 18.86
CA LYS A 61 12.16 19.85 19.23
C LYS A 61 12.38 19.91 20.74
N ASN A 62 11.31 19.81 21.52
CA ASN A 62 11.33 19.78 22.97
C ASN A 62 10.26 18.82 23.53
N THR A 63 10.13 18.72 24.85
CA THR A 63 9.18 17.83 25.53
C THR A 63 7.85 18.48 25.92
N CYS A 64 7.71 19.81 25.75
CA CYS A 64 6.55 20.56 26.28
C CYS A 64 5.21 20.03 25.80
N ASP A 65 5.08 19.76 24.49
CA ASP A 65 3.82 19.25 23.93
C ASP A 65 3.48 17.85 24.46
N PHE A 66 4.50 16.99 24.68
CA PHE A 66 4.30 15.63 25.21
C PHE A 66 3.85 15.64 26.68
N MET A 67 4.05 16.76 27.39
CA MET A 67 3.63 16.97 28.77
C MET A 67 2.32 17.74 28.89
N ARG A 68 1.70 18.17 27.77
CA ARG A 68 0.51 19.04 27.72
C ARG A 68 -0.65 18.54 28.58
N PHE A 69 -0.93 17.25 28.55
CA PHE A 69 -2.04 16.64 29.30
C PHE A 69 -1.64 16.12 30.68
N GLY A 70 -0.40 16.31 31.10
CA GLY A 70 0.17 15.63 32.26
C GLY A 70 0.50 14.15 31.97
N ARG A 71 0.81 13.38 33.01
CA ARG A 71 1.15 11.96 32.91
C ARG A 71 -0.13 11.15 32.66
N PRO A 72 -0.30 10.43 31.52
CA PRO A 72 -1.43 9.54 31.32
C PRO A 72 -1.38 8.35 32.28
N LYS A 73 -2.56 7.83 32.63
CA LYS A 73 -2.68 6.76 33.61
C LYS A 73 -2.05 5.44 33.12
N TYR A 74 -2.27 5.09 31.85
CA TYR A 74 -1.85 3.79 31.32
C TYR A 74 -0.73 3.90 30.29
N GLY A 75 -0.57 5.03 29.57
CA GLY A 75 0.54 5.19 28.64
C GLY A 75 0.26 6.00 27.40
N PHE A 76 1.22 5.94 26.48
CA PHE A 76 1.15 6.56 25.18
C PHE A 76 0.93 5.51 24.09
N LEU A 77 0.02 5.81 23.18
CA LEU A 77 -0.17 5.11 21.91
C LEU A 77 0.39 6.00 20.81
N LEU A 78 1.07 5.42 19.82
CA LEU A 78 1.84 6.22 18.89
C LEU A 78 1.90 5.66 17.48
N SER A 79 1.69 6.53 16.47
CA SER A 79 1.89 6.20 15.06
C SER A 79 2.50 7.36 14.28
N SER A 80 3.08 7.06 13.12
CA SER A 80 3.53 8.08 12.16
C SER A 80 2.38 8.79 11.44
N GLY A 81 1.14 8.32 11.61
CA GLY A 81 -0.04 8.72 10.84
C GLY A 81 -0.45 7.68 9.80
N ASN A 82 -1.25 8.10 8.81
CA ASN A 82 -1.77 7.22 7.74
C ASN A 82 -0.69 6.73 6.77
N ILE A 83 0.43 7.40 6.71
CA ILE A 83 1.54 7.11 5.81
C ILE A 83 2.85 7.04 6.60
N ASP A 84 3.81 6.27 6.08
CA ASP A 84 5.18 6.27 6.57
C ASP A 84 5.81 7.66 6.50
N SER A 85 6.48 8.12 7.56
CA SER A 85 7.02 9.48 7.64
C SER A 85 8.05 9.78 6.55
N MET A 86 8.90 8.80 6.22
CA MET A 86 9.90 8.98 5.17
C MET A 86 9.26 9.04 3.78
N VAL A 87 8.21 8.23 3.54
CA VAL A 87 7.42 8.28 2.29
C VAL A 87 6.64 9.59 2.17
N ALA A 88 6.16 10.13 3.29
CA ALA A 88 5.51 11.45 3.32
C ALA A 88 6.45 12.58 2.93
N HIS A 89 7.72 12.48 3.34
CA HIS A 89 8.70 13.56 3.17
C HIS A 89 9.46 13.52 1.86
N TYR A 90 9.72 12.32 1.32
CA TYR A 90 10.64 12.16 0.19
C TYR A 90 10.01 11.46 -1.00
N THR A 91 10.43 11.86 -2.18
CA THR A 91 10.17 11.12 -3.42
C THR A 91 11.09 9.90 -3.53
N VAL A 92 10.82 9.01 -4.50
CA VAL A 92 11.72 7.87 -4.79
C VAL A 92 13.13 8.31 -5.19
N ALA A 93 13.30 9.52 -5.73
CA ALA A 93 14.62 10.09 -6.00
C ALA A 93 15.26 10.75 -4.77
N LYS A 94 14.76 10.48 -3.57
CA LYS A 94 15.20 11.04 -2.28
C LYS A 94 15.13 12.57 -2.20
N LYS A 95 14.34 13.21 -3.08
CA LYS A 95 14.12 14.66 -3.05
C LYS A 95 12.97 15.00 -2.08
N PRO A 96 13.10 16.04 -1.25
CA PRO A 96 12.02 16.49 -0.39
C PRO A 96 10.74 16.79 -1.21
N ARG A 97 9.59 16.42 -0.67
CA ARG A 97 8.29 16.80 -1.22
C ARG A 97 7.97 18.24 -0.81
N SER A 98 7.19 18.94 -1.62
CA SER A 98 6.77 20.31 -1.36
C SER A 98 5.49 20.42 -0.53
N LYS A 99 4.72 19.33 -0.40
CA LYS A 99 3.44 19.27 0.30
C LYS A 99 3.30 17.99 1.12
N ASP A 100 2.67 18.10 2.27
CA ASP A 100 2.19 16.98 3.09
C ASP A 100 0.66 17.10 3.24
N ALA A 101 -0.09 16.26 2.53
CA ALA A 101 -1.56 16.29 2.54
C ALA A 101 -2.17 16.04 3.93
N TYR A 102 -1.42 15.43 4.84
CA TYR A 102 -1.86 15.11 6.20
C TYR A 102 -1.45 16.17 7.24
N SER A 103 -0.93 17.28 6.79
CA SER A 103 -0.56 18.43 7.65
C SER A 103 -1.48 19.62 7.39
N PRO A 104 -1.66 20.54 8.38
CA PRO A 104 -2.47 21.74 8.22
C PRO A 104 -2.02 22.58 7.02
N GLY A 105 -2.98 22.94 6.15
CA GLY A 105 -2.72 23.66 4.91
C GLY A 105 -1.78 22.95 3.92
N GLY A 106 -1.54 21.65 4.10
CA GLY A 106 -0.60 20.90 3.27
C GLY A 106 0.87 21.24 3.49
N LYS A 107 1.22 21.89 4.60
CA LYS A 107 2.57 22.41 4.87
C LYS A 107 3.51 21.30 5.33
N MET A 108 4.69 21.23 4.71
CA MET A 108 5.78 20.33 5.13
C MET A 108 6.43 20.77 6.45
N GLY A 109 7.12 19.82 7.14
CA GLY A 109 7.96 20.08 8.31
C GLY A 109 7.25 20.04 9.65
N LYS A 110 5.98 19.63 9.70
CA LYS A 110 5.24 19.41 10.96
C LYS A 110 5.54 18.06 11.58
N ARG A 111 5.86 17.07 10.79
CA ARG A 111 6.25 15.71 11.18
C ARG A 111 7.77 15.57 11.09
N PRO A 112 8.47 14.90 12.03
CA PRO A 112 9.88 14.57 11.87
C PRO A 112 10.10 13.38 10.93
N ASP A 113 11.31 13.24 10.41
CA ASP A 113 11.77 12.01 9.80
C ASP A 113 11.76 10.88 10.83
N ARG A 114 11.31 9.67 10.42
CA ARG A 114 11.16 8.52 11.33
C ARG A 114 10.37 8.89 12.59
N ALA A 115 9.19 9.44 12.38
CA ALA A 115 8.37 10.08 13.41
C ALA A 115 8.17 9.19 14.65
N VAL A 116 7.93 7.89 14.47
CA VAL A 116 7.75 6.94 15.59
C VAL A 116 8.96 6.96 16.51
N ILE A 117 10.17 6.89 15.96
CA ILE A 117 11.42 6.87 16.75
C ILE A 117 11.61 8.19 17.50
N VAL A 118 11.41 9.30 16.81
CA VAL A 118 11.60 10.64 17.39
C VAL A 118 10.61 10.89 18.54
N TYR A 119 9.33 10.56 18.31
CA TYR A 119 8.31 10.78 19.34
C TYR A 119 8.51 9.89 20.57
N CYS A 120 8.87 8.61 20.40
CA CYS A 120 9.19 7.73 21.52
C CYS A 120 10.32 8.30 22.38
N LYS A 121 11.40 8.77 21.74
CA LYS A 121 12.51 9.39 22.46
C LYS A 121 12.07 10.61 23.25
N LYS A 122 11.23 11.47 22.69
CA LYS A 122 10.70 12.64 23.39
C LYS A 122 9.78 12.28 24.56
N ILE A 123 9.00 11.20 24.44
CA ILE A 123 8.19 10.71 25.55
C ILE A 123 9.09 10.18 26.66
N ARG A 124 10.15 9.43 26.33
CA ARG A 124 11.12 8.93 27.32
C ARG A 124 11.89 10.06 28.02
N GLU A 125 12.23 11.14 27.28
CA GLU A 125 12.82 12.35 27.88
C GLU A 125 11.85 13.04 28.86
N ALA A 126 10.54 13.05 28.55
CA ALA A 126 9.51 13.65 29.42
C ALA A 126 9.15 12.75 30.61
N TYR A 127 9.12 11.42 30.41
CA TYR A 127 8.63 10.45 31.38
C TYR A 127 9.45 9.15 31.30
N ASN A 128 10.31 8.89 32.28
CA ASN A 128 11.21 7.73 32.27
C ASN A 128 10.51 6.38 32.15
N ASN A 129 9.47 6.14 32.96
CA ASN A 129 8.83 4.83 33.11
C ASN A 129 7.32 4.91 32.83
N ILE A 130 6.97 5.18 31.59
CA ILE A 130 5.59 5.15 31.13
C ILE A 130 5.46 4.16 29.97
N PRO A 131 4.39 3.34 29.93
CA PRO A 131 4.19 2.46 28.79
C PRO A 131 4.10 3.24 27.45
N ILE A 132 4.89 2.82 26.48
CA ILE A 132 4.87 3.34 25.10
C ILE A 132 4.55 2.20 24.14
N ILE A 133 3.42 2.30 23.50
CA ILE A 133 2.89 1.32 22.54
C ILE A 133 2.94 1.94 21.16
N ILE A 134 3.72 1.38 20.25
CA ILE A 134 3.81 1.84 18.87
C ILE A 134 2.98 0.98 17.94
N GLY A 135 2.43 1.62 16.89
CA GLY A 135 1.61 0.93 15.90
C GLY A 135 1.54 1.68 14.57
N GLY A 136 0.56 1.30 13.75
CA GLY A 136 0.36 1.88 12.43
C GLY A 136 1.34 1.37 11.38
N LEU A 137 1.32 1.99 10.20
CA LEU A 137 2.03 1.51 9.02
C LEU A 137 3.54 1.48 9.23
N GLU A 138 4.13 2.58 9.72
CA GLU A 138 5.59 2.71 9.89
C GLU A 138 6.15 1.65 10.84
N ALA A 139 5.50 1.44 11.99
CA ALA A 139 5.89 0.42 12.96
C ALA A 139 5.72 -1.00 12.40
N SER A 140 4.58 -1.29 11.78
CA SER A 140 4.29 -2.62 11.19
C SER A 140 5.32 -3.03 10.14
N LEU A 141 5.77 -2.10 9.30
CA LEU A 141 6.71 -2.39 8.21
C LEU A 141 8.16 -2.54 8.68
N ARG A 142 8.48 -2.01 9.87
CA ARG A 142 9.85 -2.00 10.43
C ARG A 142 10.00 -2.86 11.69
N ARG A 143 9.06 -3.79 11.92
CA ARG A 143 9.05 -4.61 13.14
C ARG A 143 10.19 -5.62 13.24
N PHE A 144 10.82 -6.01 12.12
CA PHE A 144 12.07 -6.78 12.06
C PHE A 144 13.25 -5.92 11.62
N ALA A 145 14.43 -6.51 11.55
CA ALA A 145 15.56 -5.92 10.83
C ALA A 145 15.13 -5.62 9.38
N HIS A 146 15.30 -4.38 8.95
CA HIS A 146 14.75 -3.93 7.68
C HIS A 146 15.72 -3.06 6.88
N TYR A 147 15.57 -3.06 5.56
CA TYR A 147 16.32 -2.16 4.69
C TYR A 147 15.70 -0.75 4.72
N ASP A 148 16.52 0.23 5.12
CA ASP A 148 16.20 1.65 5.02
C ASP A 148 16.70 2.20 3.69
N TYR A 149 15.78 2.54 2.81
CA TYR A 149 16.08 3.02 1.47
C TYR A 149 16.85 4.36 1.47
N TRP A 150 16.57 5.24 2.44
CA TRP A 150 17.16 6.60 2.48
C TRP A 150 18.61 6.57 2.95
N GLU A 151 18.93 5.71 3.90
CA GLU A 151 20.31 5.50 4.39
C GLU A 151 21.05 4.42 3.61
N ASP A 152 20.36 3.68 2.72
CA ASP A 152 20.91 2.55 1.95
C ASP A 152 21.60 1.49 2.82
N LYS A 153 21.00 1.20 4.00
CA LYS A 153 21.52 0.21 4.95
C LYS A 153 20.41 -0.56 5.67
N LEU A 154 20.78 -1.66 6.29
CA LEU A 154 19.90 -2.37 7.21
C LEU A 154 19.86 -1.67 8.58
N ARG A 155 18.67 -1.54 9.14
CA ARG A 155 18.42 -1.05 10.50
C ARG A 155 17.84 -2.17 11.36
N PRO A 156 18.02 -2.11 12.70
CA PRO A 156 17.39 -3.05 13.61
C PRO A 156 15.86 -2.88 13.59
N SER A 157 15.15 -3.75 14.30
CA SER A 157 13.72 -3.54 14.55
C SER A 157 13.45 -2.16 15.11
N ILE A 158 12.37 -1.53 14.66
CA ILE A 158 11.93 -0.22 15.16
C ILE A 158 11.63 -0.24 16.68
N LEU A 159 11.30 -1.41 17.23
CA LEU A 159 11.08 -1.56 18.66
C LEU A 159 12.37 -1.21 19.46
N PHE A 160 13.54 -1.65 18.98
CA PHE A 160 14.82 -1.29 19.59
C PHE A 160 15.24 0.14 19.27
N ASP A 161 15.05 0.59 18.00
CA ASP A 161 15.43 1.95 17.59
C ASP A 161 14.62 3.03 18.34
N SER A 162 13.35 2.75 18.65
CA SER A 162 12.44 3.69 19.32
C SER A 162 12.51 3.63 20.85
N GLY A 163 12.89 2.48 21.42
CA GLY A 163 12.80 2.22 22.86
C GLY A 163 11.36 2.12 23.38
N ALA A 164 10.42 1.73 22.51
CA ALA A 164 9.03 1.44 22.91
C ALA A 164 8.95 0.08 23.62
N ASP A 165 7.92 -0.12 24.45
CA ASP A 165 7.73 -1.33 25.24
C ASP A 165 7.03 -2.43 24.46
N LEU A 166 6.05 -2.05 23.60
CA LEU A 166 5.25 -2.97 22.81
C LEU A 166 4.99 -2.40 21.41
N LEU A 167 5.02 -3.26 20.41
CA LEU A 167 4.64 -2.92 19.05
C LEU A 167 3.38 -3.70 18.65
N ILE A 168 2.34 -2.99 18.22
CA ILE A 168 1.13 -3.56 17.63
C ILE A 168 1.26 -3.46 16.11
N TYR A 169 1.22 -4.61 15.42
CA TYR A 169 1.27 -4.62 13.97
C TYR A 169 -0.06 -5.05 13.34
N GLY A 170 -0.26 -4.67 12.09
CA GLY A 170 -1.52 -4.89 11.39
C GLY A 170 -2.58 -3.87 11.75
N MET A 171 -3.85 -4.30 11.71
CA MET A 171 -5.01 -3.49 12.09
C MET A 171 -5.21 -3.63 13.59
N GLY A 172 -4.92 -2.64 14.35
CA GLY A 172 -4.65 -2.75 15.79
C GLY A 172 -5.84 -2.74 16.75
N GLU A 173 -7.10 -2.79 16.31
CA GLU A 173 -8.27 -2.57 17.17
C GLU A 173 -8.36 -3.56 18.35
N LYS A 174 -8.27 -4.87 18.04
CA LYS A 174 -8.39 -5.93 19.08
C LYS A 174 -7.21 -5.88 20.05
N GLN A 175 -6.00 -5.80 19.51
CA GLN A 175 -4.79 -5.79 20.32
C GLN A 175 -4.75 -4.57 21.23
N THR A 176 -5.10 -3.38 20.71
CA THR A 176 -5.10 -2.15 21.51
C THR A 176 -6.10 -2.23 22.65
N LEU A 177 -7.29 -2.78 22.40
CA LEU A 177 -8.28 -2.99 23.46
C LEU A 177 -7.82 -3.98 24.50
N GLU A 178 -7.21 -5.09 24.08
CA GLU A 178 -6.71 -6.10 25.00
C GLU A 178 -5.60 -5.53 25.89
N VAL A 179 -4.62 -4.85 25.30
CA VAL A 179 -3.55 -4.17 26.05
C VAL A 179 -4.12 -3.13 27.01
N ALA A 180 -5.07 -2.31 26.55
CA ALA A 180 -5.69 -1.28 27.39
C ALA A 180 -6.43 -1.88 28.60
N ASN A 181 -7.16 -2.98 28.42
CA ASN A 181 -7.87 -3.66 29.49
C ASN A 181 -6.90 -4.32 30.49
N ARG A 182 -5.81 -4.93 30.03
CA ARG A 182 -4.79 -5.53 30.91
C ARG A 182 -4.07 -4.45 31.71
N LEU A 183 -3.70 -3.32 31.11
CA LEU A 183 -3.12 -2.17 31.84
C LEU A 183 -4.10 -1.60 32.87
N LYS A 184 -5.40 -1.51 32.53
CA LYS A 184 -6.45 -1.09 33.47
C LYS A 184 -6.58 -2.01 34.67
N ASN A 185 -6.33 -3.31 34.47
CA ASN A 185 -6.35 -4.33 35.52
C ASN A 185 -5.04 -4.40 36.31
N GLY A 186 -4.05 -3.53 36.00
CA GLY A 186 -2.77 -3.44 36.73
C GLY A 186 -1.69 -4.41 36.24
N GLU A 187 -1.86 -5.06 35.09
CA GLU A 187 -0.84 -5.91 34.50
C GLU A 187 0.31 -5.07 33.93
N ASP A 188 1.55 -5.50 34.16
CA ASP A 188 2.73 -4.85 33.59
C ASP A 188 2.83 -5.11 32.08
N ILE A 189 3.04 -4.05 31.27
CA ILE A 189 3.19 -4.16 29.83
C ILE A 189 4.32 -5.10 29.42
N HIS A 190 5.37 -5.19 30.23
CA HIS A 190 6.53 -6.06 29.98
C HIS A 190 6.23 -7.55 30.17
N LEU A 191 5.06 -7.90 30.72
CA LEU A 191 4.59 -9.29 30.89
C LEU A 191 3.58 -9.71 29.82
N MET A 192 3.14 -8.80 28.95
CA MET A 192 2.13 -9.06 27.91
C MET A 192 2.72 -9.77 26.69
N HIS A 193 3.15 -11.01 26.86
CA HIS A 193 3.86 -11.78 25.82
C HIS A 193 2.95 -12.66 24.94
N ASP A 194 1.67 -12.77 25.22
CA ASP A 194 0.73 -13.72 24.64
C ASP A 194 -0.32 -13.08 23.71
N ILE A 195 -0.26 -11.77 23.49
CA ILE A 195 -1.22 -11.06 22.64
C ILE A 195 -0.86 -11.23 21.18
N ASN A 196 -1.71 -11.88 20.39
CA ASN A 196 -1.52 -11.99 18.95
C ASN A 196 -1.47 -10.61 18.29
N GLY A 197 -0.66 -10.48 17.22
CA GLY A 197 -0.51 -9.22 16.49
C GLY A 197 0.40 -8.21 17.20
N THR A 198 1.24 -8.66 18.15
CA THR A 198 2.21 -7.82 18.85
C THR A 198 3.65 -8.29 18.63
N CYS A 199 4.58 -7.36 18.86
CA CYS A 199 6.00 -7.68 19.02
C CYS A 199 6.50 -7.08 20.32
N TYR A 200 7.34 -7.84 21.02
CA TYR A 200 8.00 -7.46 22.28
C TYR A 200 9.46 -7.86 22.27
N ALA A 201 10.22 -7.35 23.22
CA ALA A 201 11.64 -7.65 23.37
C ALA A 201 11.93 -8.27 24.75
N VAL A 202 12.71 -9.35 24.79
CA VAL A 202 13.16 -10.01 26.02
C VAL A 202 14.66 -10.27 25.96
N PRO A 203 15.33 -10.44 27.12
CA PRO A 203 16.68 -10.99 27.13
C PRO A 203 16.75 -12.35 26.41
N VAL A 204 17.87 -12.65 25.77
CA VAL A 204 18.06 -13.95 25.09
C VAL A 204 17.80 -15.15 25.99
N SER A 205 18.12 -15.03 27.29
CA SER A 205 17.86 -16.06 28.30
C SER A 205 16.38 -16.35 28.56
N GLU A 206 15.49 -15.40 28.24
CA GLU A 206 14.04 -15.50 28.43
C GLU A 206 13.27 -15.79 27.16
N THR A 207 14.00 -16.14 26.08
CA THR A 207 13.40 -16.40 24.77
C THR A 207 12.47 -17.63 24.81
N PRO A 208 11.24 -17.54 24.27
CA PRO A 208 10.35 -18.69 24.13
C PRO A 208 11.05 -19.85 23.38
N LEU A 209 10.93 -21.09 23.91
CA LEU A 209 11.53 -22.28 23.29
C LEU A 209 10.88 -22.66 21.96
N TYR A 210 9.63 -22.28 21.73
CA TYR A 210 8.87 -22.56 20.52
C TYR A 210 8.93 -21.40 19.51
N GLY A 211 8.41 -21.65 18.32
CA GLY A 211 8.39 -20.67 17.22
C GLY A 211 9.48 -20.89 16.19
N LYS A 212 9.57 -19.99 15.23
CA LYS A 212 10.62 -19.99 14.19
C LYS A 212 11.62 -18.89 14.45
N GLU A 213 12.88 -19.18 14.22
CA GLU A 213 13.95 -18.20 14.31
C GLU A 213 14.30 -17.65 12.93
N CYS A 214 14.28 -16.32 12.81
CA CYS A 214 14.85 -15.60 11.69
C CYS A 214 16.35 -15.43 11.88
N PRO A 215 17.15 -15.34 10.82
CA PRO A 215 18.54 -14.93 10.91
C PRO A 215 18.72 -13.69 11.80
N SER A 216 19.70 -13.72 12.69
CA SER A 216 19.95 -12.60 13.63
C SER A 216 20.26 -11.29 12.89
N TYR A 217 20.08 -10.15 13.56
CA TYR A 217 20.43 -8.85 13.01
C TYR A 217 21.88 -8.79 12.54
N GLU A 218 22.80 -9.36 13.30
CA GLU A 218 24.22 -9.44 12.95
C GLU A 218 24.48 -10.28 11.69
N ASN A 219 23.72 -11.37 11.53
CA ASN A 219 23.82 -12.23 10.35
C ASN A 219 23.27 -11.55 9.10
N VAL A 220 22.11 -10.88 9.19
CA VAL A 220 21.55 -10.16 8.04
C VAL A 220 22.41 -8.97 7.63
N LEU A 221 23.13 -8.33 8.56
CA LEU A 221 24.11 -7.28 8.24
C LEU A 221 25.28 -7.82 7.42
N LYS A 222 25.71 -9.06 7.68
CA LYS A 222 26.89 -9.68 7.03
C LYS A 222 26.54 -10.36 5.72
N SER A 223 25.29 -10.76 5.52
CA SER A 223 24.88 -11.60 4.40
C SER A 223 23.54 -11.18 3.81
N LYS A 224 23.57 -10.72 2.54
CA LYS A 224 22.38 -10.44 1.75
C LYS A 224 21.44 -11.66 1.64
N LYS A 225 22.01 -12.86 1.55
CA LYS A 225 21.26 -14.13 1.52
C LYS A 225 20.46 -14.33 2.81
N GLU A 226 21.08 -14.10 3.97
CA GLU A 226 20.40 -14.21 5.27
C GLU A 226 19.25 -13.21 5.38
N TYR A 227 19.42 -11.98 4.88
CA TYR A 227 18.33 -11.01 4.84
C TYR A 227 17.18 -11.46 3.93
N ALA A 228 17.47 -12.01 2.74
CA ALA A 228 16.44 -12.55 1.87
C ALA A 228 15.67 -13.71 2.53
N VAL A 229 16.37 -14.60 3.25
CA VAL A 229 15.77 -15.69 4.04
C VAL A 229 14.89 -15.15 5.16
N SER A 230 15.34 -14.12 5.90
CA SER A 230 14.55 -13.48 6.97
C SER A 230 13.22 -12.97 6.42
N VAL A 231 13.25 -12.16 5.36
CA VAL A 231 12.03 -11.60 4.74
C VAL A 231 11.10 -12.72 4.26
N ARG A 232 11.61 -13.80 3.68
CA ARG A 232 10.77 -14.95 3.30
C ARG A 232 10.05 -15.55 4.51
N ILE A 233 10.76 -15.79 5.61
CA ILE A 233 10.17 -16.34 6.84
C ILE A 233 9.07 -15.40 7.36
N GLU A 234 9.34 -14.10 7.41
CA GLU A 234 8.38 -13.07 7.82
C GLU A 234 7.11 -13.08 6.96
N GLN A 235 7.26 -13.18 5.64
CA GLN A 235 6.13 -13.23 4.70
C GLN A 235 5.31 -14.52 4.78
N ASP A 236 5.97 -15.66 5.01
CA ASP A 236 5.32 -16.97 5.09
C ASP A 236 4.48 -17.13 6.37
N GLU A 237 4.80 -16.41 7.43
CA GLU A 237 4.10 -16.47 8.72
C GLU A 237 3.06 -15.34 8.90
N GLN A 238 2.71 -14.58 7.84
CA GLN A 238 1.61 -13.61 7.84
C GLN A 238 0.22 -14.27 7.73
N ASP A 239 -0.02 -15.27 8.55
CA ASP A 239 -1.24 -16.09 8.54
C ASP A 239 -1.80 -16.21 9.97
N HIS A 240 -3.00 -15.67 10.21
CA HIS A 240 -3.63 -15.71 11.52
C HIS A 240 -4.13 -17.10 11.93
N ILE A 241 -4.19 -18.07 11.00
CA ILE A 241 -4.63 -19.45 11.28
C ILE A 241 -3.43 -20.35 11.58
N ARG A 242 -2.35 -20.26 10.81
CA ARG A 242 -1.20 -21.15 10.89
C ARG A 242 0.13 -20.45 11.09
N GLY A 243 0.12 -19.11 11.18
CA GLY A 243 1.32 -18.33 11.46
C GLY A 243 1.93 -18.75 12.79
N LYS A 244 3.25 -18.85 12.81
CA LYS A 244 4.03 -19.19 14.00
C LYS A 244 4.60 -17.94 14.62
N LEU A 245 4.87 -18.02 15.92
CA LEU A 245 5.71 -17.05 16.60
C LEU A 245 7.07 -16.97 15.91
N LEU A 246 7.55 -15.75 15.65
CA LEU A 246 8.84 -15.49 15.05
C LEU A 246 9.79 -14.86 16.06
N LYS A 247 11.07 -15.20 15.95
CA LYS A 247 12.14 -14.68 16.81
C LYS A 247 13.27 -14.15 15.95
N GLN A 248 13.84 -12.99 16.32
CA GLN A 248 15.05 -12.46 15.69
C GLN A 248 15.98 -11.89 16.78
N ARG A 249 17.18 -12.41 16.87
CA ARG A 249 18.18 -11.95 17.84
C ARG A 249 18.77 -10.60 17.39
N HIS A 250 18.92 -9.68 18.36
CA HIS A 250 19.60 -8.40 18.25
C HIS A 250 20.55 -8.23 19.45
N GLY A 251 21.80 -8.61 19.30
CA GLY A 251 22.77 -8.60 20.40
C GLY A 251 22.36 -9.50 21.56
N ASN A 252 22.12 -8.91 22.73
CA ASN A 252 21.72 -9.61 23.97
C ASN A 252 20.18 -9.75 24.09
N MET A 253 19.43 -9.16 23.17
CA MET A 253 17.99 -9.14 23.19
C MET A 253 17.40 -10.00 22.08
N MET A 254 16.23 -10.54 22.32
CA MET A 254 15.42 -11.26 21.34
C MET A 254 14.17 -10.44 21.05
N LEU A 255 14.00 -10.06 19.78
CA LEU A 255 12.72 -9.64 19.28
C LEU A 255 11.82 -10.86 19.12
N VAL A 256 10.63 -10.81 19.68
CA VAL A 256 9.61 -11.86 19.54
C VAL A 256 8.38 -11.25 18.87
N GLN A 257 7.93 -11.85 17.78
CA GLN A 257 6.66 -11.51 17.14
C GLN A 257 5.65 -12.64 17.38
N ASN A 258 4.55 -12.33 18.03
CA ASN A 258 3.41 -13.22 18.12
C ASN A 258 2.75 -13.45 16.76
N PRO A 259 2.02 -14.55 16.53
CA PRO A 259 1.24 -14.75 15.31
C PRO A 259 0.31 -13.56 15.01
N PRO A 260 -0.06 -13.33 13.75
CA PRO A 260 -1.00 -12.26 13.43
C PRO A 260 -2.33 -12.41 14.17
N MET A 261 -2.89 -11.29 14.63
CA MET A 261 -4.26 -11.26 15.16
C MET A 261 -5.27 -11.66 14.10
N SER A 262 -6.30 -12.39 14.50
CA SER A 262 -7.43 -12.69 13.59
C SER A 262 -8.09 -11.40 13.11
N PRO A 263 -8.40 -11.29 11.81
CA PRO A 263 -9.14 -10.14 11.29
C PRO A 263 -10.45 -9.91 12.06
N LEU A 264 -10.92 -8.67 12.07
CA LEU A 264 -12.26 -8.39 12.58
C LEU A 264 -13.30 -9.20 11.81
N THR A 265 -14.25 -9.78 12.50
CA THR A 265 -15.46 -10.35 11.89
C THR A 265 -16.27 -9.25 11.21
N ARG A 266 -17.28 -9.62 10.43
CA ARG A 266 -18.19 -8.65 9.80
C ARG A 266 -18.85 -7.75 10.82
N ASP A 267 -19.37 -8.33 11.91
CA ASP A 267 -20.09 -7.58 12.95
C ASP A 267 -19.15 -6.66 13.75
N GLU A 268 -17.95 -7.14 14.10
CA GLU A 268 -16.92 -6.30 14.73
C GLU A 268 -16.52 -5.13 13.83
N LEU A 269 -16.38 -5.38 12.52
CA LEU A 269 -16.06 -4.35 11.54
C LEU A 269 -17.20 -3.33 11.42
N ASP A 270 -18.44 -3.78 11.38
CA ASP A 270 -19.63 -2.93 11.38
C ASP A 270 -19.68 -2.05 12.65
N CYS A 271 -19.39 -2.61 13.84
CA CYS A 271 -19.28 -1.85 15.08
C CYS A 271 -18.23 -0.74 14.98
N VAL A 272 -17.03 -1.05 14.49
CA VAL A 272 -15.95 -0.05 14.34
C VAL A 272 -16.39 1.11 13.43
N TYR A 273 -17.02 0.82 12.30
CA TYR A 273 -17.46 1.87 11.36
C TYR A 273 -18.76 2.58 11.80
N SER A 274 -19.48 2.08 12.79
CA SER A 274 -20.66 2.74 13.36
C SER A 274 -20.30 3.82 14.39
N LEU A 275 -19.07 3.83 14.91
CA LEU A 275 -18.60 4.77 15.93
C LEU A 275 -18.85 6.24 15.51
N PRO A 276 -18.95 7.17 16.47
CA PRO A 276 -19.38 8.55 16.21
C PRO A 276 -18.23 9.41 15.66
N TYR A 277 -17.76 9.10 14.45
CA TYR A 277 -16.80 9.95 13.75
C TYR A 277 -17.45 11.26 13.30
N THR A 278 -16.74 12.38 13.52
CA THR A 278 -17.21 13.70 13.04
C THR A 278 -17.10 13.83 11.52
N ARG A 279 -16.21 13.07 10.89
CA ARG A 279 -15.82 13.11 9.47
C ARG A 279 -15.23 14.47 9.06
N GLU A 280 -14.64 15.16 10.02
CA GLU A 280 -14.01 16.46 9.84
C GLU A 280 -12.59 16.46 10.44
N TYR A 281 -11.80 17.46 10.07
CA TYR A 281 -10.58 17.80 10.79
C TYR A 281 -10.94 18.66 12.01
N HIS A 282 -10.09 18.64 13.03
CA HIS A 282 -10.32 19.43 14.24
C HIS A 282 -10.34 20.95 13.89
N PRO A 283 -11.28 21.77 14.43
CA PRO A 283 -11.43 23.19 14.08
C PRO A 283 -10.18 24.04 14.25
N MET A 284 -9.25 23.66 15.11
CA MET A 284 -7.95 24.34 15.26
C MET A 284 -7.14 24.49 13.97
N TYR A 285 -7.51 23.78 12.90
CA TYR A 285 -6.81 23.84 11.62
C TYR A 285 -7.48 24.73 10.58
N GLU A 286 -8.63 25.35 10.89
CA GLU A 286 -9.36 26.21 9.95
C GLU A 286 -8.52 27.41 9.51
N GLU A 287 -7.84 28.08 10.46
CA GLU A 287 -6.95 29.23 10.18
C GLU A 287 -5.78 28.88 9.26
N PHE A 288 -5.40 27.57 9.17
CA PHE A 288 -4.32 27.08 8.29
C PHE A 288 -4.82 26.60 6.93
N GLY A 289 -6.14 26.69 6.66
CA GLY A 289 -6.77 26.20 5.44
C GLY A 289 -7.13 24.69 5.49
N GLY A 290 -7.36 24.15 6.68
CA GLY A 290 -7.80 22.77 6.91
C GLY A 290 -6.70 21.72 6.69
N VAL A 291 -7.13 20.46 6.43
CA VAL A 291 -6.23 19.32 6.19
C VAL A 291 -6.60 18.71 4.83
N PRO A 292 -5.78 18.90 3.78
CA PRO A 292 -6.12 18.47 2.41
C PRO A 292 -6.42 16.97 2.26
N GLY A 293 -5.82 16.12 3.07
CA GLY A 293 -6.04 14.68 3.05
C GLY A 293 -7.49 14.26 3.36
N LEU A 294 -8.27 15.12 4.03
CA LEU A 294 -9.68 14.88 4.26
C LEU A 294 -10.52 14.97 2.98
N GLU A 295 -10.19 15.90 2.08
CA GLU A 295 -10.97 16.16 0.86
C GLU A 295 -11.12 14.89 -0.02
N GLU A 296 -10.07 14.06 -0.04
CA GLU A 296 -10.07 12.82 -0.81
C GLU A 296 -11.02 11.75 -0.26
N VAL A 297 -11.27 11.76 1.05
CA VAL A 297 -11.99 10.67 1.74
C VAL A 297 -13.28 11.10 2.43
N LYS A 298 -13.55 12.38 2.61
CA LYS A 298 -14.69 12.90 3.38
C LYS A 298 -16.02 12.22 3.04
N PHE A 299 -16.31 12.07 1.76
CA PHE A 299 -17.52 11.42 1.24
C PHE A 299 -17.23 10.03 0.65
N SER A 300 -16.26 9.32 1.20
CA SER A 300 -15.93 7.96 0.80
C SER A 300 -16.37 6.96 1.88
N ILE A 301 -16.72 5.75 1.47
CA ILE A 301 -17.13 4.65 2.33
C ILE A 301 -16.15 3.49 2.12
N THR A 302 -15.45 3.12 3.17
CA THR A 302 -14.60 1.91 3.16
C THR A 302 -15.45 0.71 3.52
N HIS A 303 -15.56 -0.27 2.61
CA HIS A 303 -16.41 -1.43 2.83
C HIS A 303 -15.66 -2.74 3.10
N ASN A 304 -14.36 -2.79 2.87
CA ASN A 304 -13.54 -3.99 3.07
C ASN A 304 -12.14 -3.66 3.59
N ARG A 305 -11.45 -4.66 4.10
CA ARG A 305 -10.05 -4.64 4.53
C ARG A 305 -9.34 -5.90 4.07
N GLY A 306 -8.01 -5.85 3.97
CA GLY A 306 -7.19 -6.95 3.49
C GLY A 306 -7.14 -7.04 1.97
N CYS A 307 -6.12 -7.74 1.44
CA CYS A 307 -5.95 -7.90 -0.01
C CYS A 307 -5.22 -9.20 -0.35
N PHE A 308 -5.92 -10.19 -0.91
CA PHE A 308 -5.30 -11.43 -1.36
C PHE A 308 -4.54 -11.30 -2.70
N GLY A 309 -4.56 -10.13 -3.33
CA GLY A 309 -3.71 -9.84 -4.50
C GLY A 309 -2.23 -9.98 -4.18
N ALA A 310 -1.81 -9.59 -2.98
CA ALA A 310 -0.48 -9.83 -2.41
C ALA A 310 0.68 -9.53 -3.37
N CYS A 311 0.61 -8.41 -4.11
CA CYS A 311 1.70 -7.98 -4.98
C CYS A 311 2.99 -7.79 -4.17
N ASN A 312 4.14 -8.21 -4.72
CA ASN A 312 5.40 -8.26 -4.00
C ASN A 312 5.95 -6.90 -3.56
N PHE A 313 5.52 -5.83 -4.21
CA PHE A 313 5.93 -4.45 -3.91
C PHE A 313 4.97 -3.72 -2.96
N CYS A 314 3.79 -4.30 -2.68
CA CYS A 314 2.73 -3.61 -1.95
C CYS A 314 2.78 -3.92 -0.46
N SER A 315 2.86 -2.88 0.37
CA SER A 315 2.85 -3.01 1.83
C SER A 315 1.47 -3.36 2.42
N LEU A 316 0.38 -3.15 1.67
CA LEU A 316 -0.98 -3.39 2.18
C LEU A 316 -1.18 -4.83 2.65
N ALA A 317 -0.72 -5.81 1.87
CA ALA A 317 -0.85 -7.22 2.24
C ALA A 317 0.00 -7.58 3.48
N PHE A 318 1.12 -6.89 3.70
CA PHE A 318 1.98 -7.09 4.86
C PHE A 318 1.46 -6.38 6.11
N HIS A 319 0.72 -5.29 5.95
CA HIS A 319 0.11 -4.53 7.04
C HIS A 319 -1.31 -5.02 7.36
N GLN A 320 -2.23 -5.04 6.39
CA GLN A 320 -3.64 -5.42 6.60
C GLN A 320 -3.88 -6.93 6.52
N GLY A 321 -2.92 -7.69 6.01
CA GLY A 321 -3.06 -9.12 5.76
C GLY A 321 -3.67 -9.45 4.39
N ARG A 322 -3.61 -10.75 4.06
CA ARG A 322 -4.12 -11.32 2.79
C ARG A 322 -5.53 -11.90 2.93
N PHE A 323 -6.13 -11.78 4.10
CA PHE A 323 -7.48 -12.24 4.37
C PHE A 323 -8.45 -11.06 4.24
N VAL A 324 -9.40 -11.17 3.33
CA VAL A 324 -10.38 -10.10 3.09
C VAL A 324 -11.57 -10.26 4.02
N THR A 325 -11.89 -9.19 4.73
CA THR A 325 -13.12 -9.05 5.52
C THR A 325 -13.89 -7.82 5.04
N SER A 326 -15.23 -7.89 5.15
CA SER A 326 -16.09 -6.84 4.62
C SER A 326 -17.23 -6.52 5.55
N ARG A 327 -17.62 -5.27 5.57
CA ARG A 327 -18.79 -4.77 6.25
C ARG A 327 -20.09 -5.32 5.66
N SER A 328 -21.13 -5.41 6.46
CA SER A 328 -22.47 -5.75 5.97
C SER A 328 -23.01 -4.65 5.04
N LYS A 329 -23.97 -5.03 4.21
CA LYS A 329 -24.73 -4.08 3.39
C LYS A 329 -25.41 -3.03 4.27
N THR A 330 -26.05 -3.45 5.34
CA THR A 330 -26.73 -2.56 6.29
C THR A 330 -25.80 -1.49 6.86
N SER A 331 -24.58 -1.87 7.27
CA SER A 331 -23.58 -0.94 7.79
C SER A 331 -23.16 0.11 6.74
N VAL A 332 -22.94 -0.31 5.50
CA VAL A 332 -22.57 0.59 4.40
C VAL A 332 -23.69 1.57 4.06
N LEU A 333 -24.96 1.10 4.01
CA LEU A 333 -26.11 1.95 3.75
C LEU A 333 -26.36 2.94 4.90
N ALA A 334 -26.23 2.50 6.16
CA ALA A 334 -26.34 3.37 7.33
C ALA A 334 -25.30 4.49 7.33
N GLU A 335 -24.06 4.23 6.87
CA GLU A 335 -23.04 5.26 6.72
C GLU A 335 -23.42 6.25 5.62
N ALA A 336 -23.94 5.79 4.51
CA ALA A 336 -24.39 6.68 3.42
C ALA A 336 -25.52 7.62 3.89
N GLU A 337 -26.45 7.14 4.75
CA GLU A 337 -27.46 8.00 5.37
C GLU A 337 -26.85 9.07 6.29
N LYS A 338 -25.79 8.72 7.06
CA LYS A 338 -25.05 9.72 7.85
C LYS A 338 -24.36 10.77 6.97
N LEU A 339 -23.79 10.38 5.81
CA LEU A 339 -23.15 11.32 4.88
C LEU A 339 -24.13 12.38 4.38
N LYS A 340 -25.40 12.03 4.15
CA LYS A 340 -26.44 12.97 3.71
C LYS A 340 -26.72 14.09 4.72
N GLN A 341 -26.41 13.86 5.99
CA GLN A 341 -26.63 14.85 7.05
C GLN A 341 -25.50 15.88 7.15
N LEU A 342 -24.39 15.66 6.45
CA LEU A 342 -23.27 16.60 6.42
C LEU A 342 -23.66 17.84 5.59
N PRO A 343 -23.40 19.07 6.07
CA PRO A 343 -23.90 20.29 5.46
C PRO A 343 -23.35 20.55 4.05
N ASP A 344 -22.18 20.05 3.75
CA ASP A 344 -21.49 20.21 2.46
C ASP A 344 -21.67 19.01 1.51
N PHE A 345 -22.49 18.01 1.88
CA PHE A 345 -22.79 16.88 1.02
C PHE A 345 -23.67 17.25 -0.17
N LYS A 346 -23.15 17.14 -1.38
CA LYS A 346 -23.83 17.50 -2.63
C LYS A 346 -24.52 16.34 -3.34
N GLY A 347 -24.66 15.19 -2.68
CA GLY A 347 -25.24 13.98 -3.24
C GLY A 347 -24.24 13.06 -3.96
N TYR A 348 -22.95 13.25 -3.78
CA TYR A 348 -21.92 12.45 -4.44
C TYR A 348 -21.13 11.63 -3.41
N ILE A 349 -21.24 10.30 -3.49
CA ILE A 349 -20.32 9.39 -2.81
C ILE A 349 -19.11 9.24 -3.71
N HIS A 350 -17.95 9.71 -3.22
CA HIS A 350 -16.74 9.80 -4.03
C HIS A 350 -16.07 8.45 -4.26
N ASP A 351 -16.19 7.53 -3.31
CA ASP A 351 -15.68 6.18 -3.41
C ASP A 351 -16.45 5.23 -2.49
N VAL A 352 -16.80 4.07 -2.99
CA VAL A 352 -17.21 2.91 -2.18
C VAL A 352 -16.13 1.86 -2.37
N GLY A 353 -15.11 1.90 -1.52
CA GLY A 353 -13.85 1.23 -1.83
C GLY A 353 -13.17 0.56 -0.64
N GLY A 354 -11.88 0.36 -0.81
CA GLY A 354 -10.97 -0.26 0.15
C GLY A 354 -9.61 -0.56 -0.47
N PRO A 355 -8.79 -1.45 0.10
CA PRO A 355 -7.49 -1.82 -0.47
C PRO A 355 -7.59 -2.37 -1.89
N THR A 356 -8.68 -3.03 -2.21
CA THR A 356 -9.12 -3.45 -3.54
C THR A 356 -10.64 -3.40 -3.55
N ALA A 357 -11.22 -2.51 -4.35
CA ALA A 357 -12.64 -2.19 -4.27
C ALA A 357 -13.55 -3.39 -4.50
N ASN A 358 -13.23 -4.27 -5.45
CA ASN A 358 -14.08 -5.40 -5.81
C ASN A 358 -13.79 -6.71 -5.03
N PHE A 359 -13.08 -6.63 -3.90
CA PHE A 359 -12.94 -7.78 -3.00
C PHE A 359 -13.95 -7.68 -1.84
N ARG A 360 -14.73 -8.75 -1.65
CA ARG A 360 -15.73 -8.84 -0.57
C ARG A 360 -15.49 -10.00 0.37
N TYR A 361 -14.87 -11.08 -0.12
CA TYR A 361 -14.71 -12.34 0.58
C TYR A 361 -13.27 -12.82 0.53
N PRO A 362 -12.87 -13.75 1.40
CA PRO A 362 -11.63 -14.50 1.25
C PRO A 362 -11.54 -15.15 -0.14
N SER A 363 -10.33 -15.36 -0.62
CA SER A 363 -10.09 -15.82 -2.00
C SER A 363 -10.71 -17.18 -2.33
N CYS A 364 -10.86 -18.07 -1.35
CA CYS A 364 -11.40 -19.41 -1.51
C CYS A 364 -11.73 -20.07 -0.16
N GLU A 365 -12.54 -21.15 -0.18
CA GLU A 365 -12.90 -21.93 1.00
C GLU A 365 -11.68 -22.54 1.72
N LYS A 366 -10.63 -22.90 0.96
CA LYS A 366 -9.39 -23.42 1.53
C LYS A 366 -8.70 -22.39 2.42
N GLN A 367 -8.74 -21.10 2.03
CA GLN A 367 -8.16 -20.01 2.84
C GLN A 367 -8.86 -19.90 4.19
N LEU A 368 -10.19 -20.05 4.23
CA LEU A 368 -10.98 -20.00 5.45
C LEU A 368 -10.62 -21.13 6.43
N LYS A 369 -10.38 -22.35 5.92
CA LYS A 369 -10.13 -23.53 6.76
C LYS A 369 -8.66 -23.72 7.11
N ASN A 370 -7.77 -23.50 6.14
CA ASN A 370 -6.37 -23.90 6.22
C ASN A 370 -5.39 -22.72 6.17
N GLY A 371 -5.88 -21.48 6.20
CA GLY A 371 -5.03 -20.30 6.09
C GLY A 371 -4.43 -20.10 4.69
N LEU A 372 -3.37 -19.30 4.62
CA LEU A 372 -2.75 -18.87 3.38
C LEU A 372 -1.90 -19.97 2.71
N CYS A 373 -1.88 -20.00 1.40
CA CYS A 373 -0.92 -20.82 0.64
C CYS A 373 0.47 -20.14 0.68
N LYS A 374 1.47 -20.82 1.27
CA LYS A 374 2.85 -20.32 1.34
C LYS A 374 3.49 -20.34 -0.06
N GLY A 375 4.23 -19.30 -0.40
CA GLY A 375 4.91 -19.17 -1.69
C GLY A 375 3.98 -19.09 -2.92
N LYS A 376 2.65 -18.97 -2.73
CA LYS A 376 1.67 -18.91 -3.83
C LYS A 376 0.80 -17.66 -3.73
N LYS A 377 0.33 -17.21 -4.89
CA LYS A 377 -0.59 -16.08 -5.02
C LYS A 377 -1.90 -16.51 -5.66
N CYS A 378 -3.00 -15.85 -5.27
CA CYS A 378 -4.33 -16.21 -5.75
C CYS A 378 -4.60 -15.74 -7.18
N LEU A 379 -3.88 -14.70 -7.65
CA LEU A 379 -4.13 -14.05 -8.94
C LEU A 379 -2.89 -13.98 -9.85
N ALA A 380 -1.74 -14.50 -9.43
CA ALA A 380 -0.50 -14.42 -10.20
C ALA A 380 0.23 -15.77 -10.26
N PRO A 381 0.90 -16.08 -11.39
CA PRO A 381 0.92 -15.36 -12.68
C PRO A 381 -0.42 -15.45 -13.43
N SER A 382 -1.28 -16.37 -13.03
CA SER A 382 -2.66 -16.55 -13.46
C SER A 382 -3.55 -16.85 -12.26
N ALA A 383 -4.87 -16.69 -12.43
CA ALA A 383 -5.82 -16.94 -11.35
C ALA A 383 -5.78 -18.40 -10.89
N CYS A 384 -5.74 -18.62 -9.57
CA CYS A 384 -5.79 -19.94 -8.95
C CYS A 384 -7.12 -20.64 -9.32
N PRO A 385 -7.11 -21.93 -9.68
CA PRO A 385 -8.34 -22.68 -9.98
C PRO A 385 -9.36 -22.71 -8.83
N ALA A 386 -8.89 -22.60 -7.58
CA ALA A 386 -9.75 -22.56 -6.40
C ALA A 386 -10.29 -21.15 -6.07
N LEU A 387 -9.91 -20.13 -6.85
CA LEU A 387 -10.37 -18.76 -6.63
C LEU A 387 -11.88 -18.68 -6.83
N LYS A 388 -12.56 -18.08 -5.85
CA LYS A 388 -14.00 -17.79 -5.92
C LYS A 388 -14.17 -16.31 -6.27
N ALA A 389 -14.43 -16.03 -7.54
CA ALA A 389 -14.75 -14.69 -8.00
C ALA A 389 -16.27 -14.49 -7.96
N ASP A 390 -16.72 -13.61 -7.07
CA ASP A 390 -18.14 -13.28 -6.89
C ASP A 390 -18.24 -11.80 -6.47
N GLU A 391 -18.82 -10.99 -7.33
CA GLU A 391 -19.02 -9.54 -7.12
C GLU A 391 -20.50 -9.20 -6.85
N THR A 392 -21.36 -10.20 -6.64
CA THR A 392 -22.82 -10.04 -6.52
C THR A 392 -23.21 -9.16 -5.32
N GLU A 393 -22.64 -9.42 -4.13
CA GLU A 393 -22.93 -8.60 -2.93
C GLU A 393 -22.46 -7.16 -3.10
N TYR A 394 -21.31 -6.95 -3.73
CA TYR A 394 -20.81 -5.61 -3.97
C TYR A 394 -21.72 -4.83 -4.94
N LEU A 395 -22.15 -5.48 -6.00
CA LEU A 395 -23.10 -4.92 -6.96
C LEU A 395 -24.44 -4.56 -6.28
N ASP A 396 -24.94 -5.44 -5.41
CA ASP A 396 -26.18 -5.18 -4.67
C ASP A 396 -26.05 -3.94 -3.76
N ILE A 397 -24.96 -3.81 -3.03
CA ILE A 397 -24.66 -2.61 -2.23
C ILE A 397 -24.67 -1.34 -3.11
N LEU A 398 -24.01 -1.37 -4.25
CA LEU A 398 -23.95 -0.22 -5.16
C LEU A 398 -25.32 0.15 -5.74
N ARG A 399 -26.16 -0.84 -6.02
CA ARG A 399 -27.55 -0.64 -6.48
C ARG A 399 -28.39 0.03 -5.39
N GLU A 400 -28.32 -0.47 -4.15
CA GLU A 400 -29.07 0.10 -3.05
C GLU A 400 -28.61 1.53 -2.72
N LEU A 401 -27.30 1.80 -2.69
CA LEU A 401 -26.77 3.15 -2.50
C LEU A 401 -27.31 4.15 -3.54
N ARG A 402 -27.45 3.73 -4.80
CA ARG A 402 -28.02 4.59 -5.85
C ARG A 402 -29.52 4.86 -5.68
N ARG A 403 -30.24 4.00 -4.93
CA ARG A 403 -31.68 4.14 -4.65
C ARG A 403 -31.97 5.09 -3.50
N ILE A 404 -30.98 5.39 -2.66
CA ILE A 404 -31.14 6.27 -1.51
C ILE A 404 -31.52 7.69 -1.99
N PRO A 405 -32.68 8.25 -1.57
CA PRO A 405 -33.06 9.62 -1.93
C PRO A 405 -32.00 10.62 -1.48
N GLY A 406 -31.62 11.55 -2.36
CA GLY A 406 -30.56 12.55 -2.11
C GLY A 406 -29.16 12.10 -2.57
N ILE A 407 -28.93 10.83 -2.89
CA ILE A 407 -27.71 10.37 -3.54
C ILE A 407 -27.86 10.45 -5.07
N LYS A 408 -27.07 11.30 -5.69
CA LYS A 408 -27.07 11.54 -7.14
C LYS A 408 -26.14 10.60 -7.89
N LYS A 409 -24.96 10.33 -7.32
CA LYS A 409 -23.93 9.45 -7.92
C LYS A 409 -23.14 8.71 -6.84
N VAL A 410 -22.76 7.50 -7.18
CA VAL A 410 -21.89 6.64 -6.38
C VAL A 410 -20.72 6.23 -7.26
N PHE A 411 -19.51 6.67 -6.91
CA PHE A 411 -18.30 6.39 -7.67
C PHE A 411 -17.46 5.31 -7.01
N ILE A 412 -16.60 4.68 -7.81
CA ILE A 412 -15.53 3.79 -7.38
C ILE A 412 -14.23 4.40 -7.90
N ARG A 413 -13.38 4.87 -6.96
CA ARG A 413 -12.05 5.45 -7.23
C ARG A 413 -10.92 4.56 -6.76
N SER A 414 -11.17 3.73 -5.76
CA SER A 414 -10.24 2.71 -5.28
C SER A 414 -9.87 1.72 -6.37
N GLY A 415 -8.69 1.16 -6.30
CA GLY A 415 -8.18 0.23 -7.30
C GLY A 415 -9.07 -1.00 -7.48
N ILE A 416 -9.35 -1.34 -8.72
CA ILE A 416 -10.10 -2.53 -9.12
C ILE A 416 -9.14 -3.59 -9.66
N ARG A 417 -9.34 -4.82 -9.24
CA ARG A 417 -8.67 -5.98 -9.82
C ARG A 417 -9.48 -6.49 -11.02
N TYR A 418 -9.11 -5.99 -12.19
CA TYR A 418 -9.74 -6.37 -13.47
C TYR A 418 -9.54 -7.86 -13.80
N ASP A 419 -8.41 -8.44 -13.40
CA ASP A 419 -8.10 -9.86 -13.52
C ASP A 419 -9.01 -10.76 -12.66
N PHE A 420 -9.45 -10.27 -11.49
CA PHE A 420 -10.47 -10.92 -10.67
C PHE A 420 -11.85 -10.81 -11.33
N MET A 421 -12.22 -9.61 -11.81
CA MET A 421 -13.49 -9.35 -12.50
C MET A 421 -13.66 -10.21 -13.77
N LEU A 422 -12.58 -10.48 -14.52
CA LEU A 422 -12.61 -11.38 -15.67
C LEU A 422 -12.92 -12.84 -15.31
N LYS A 423 -12.78 -13.23 -14.03
CA LYS A 423 -13.10 -14.58 -13.54
C LYS A 423 -14.51 -14.70 -12.98
N ASP A 424 -15.20 -13.60 -12.73
CA ASP A 424 -16.62 -13.62 -12.40
C ASP A 424 -17.43 -14.04 -13.64
N LYS A 425 -18.22 -15.10 -13.49
CA LYS A 425 -19.11 -15.59 -14.56
C LYS A 425 -20.25 -14.63 -14.85
N ASN A 426 -20.64 -13.83 -13.85
CA ASN A 426 -21.66 -12.81 -13.98
C ASN A 426 -21.04 -11.48 -14.42
N ASN A 427 -21.35 -11.02 -15.60
CA ASN A 427 -20.85 -9.76 -16.15
C ASN A 427 -21.63 -8.52 -15.68
N ASP A 428 -22.59 -8.64 -14.78
CA ASP A 428 -23.45 -7.51 -14.40
C ASP A 428 -22.68 -6.44 -13.62
N PHE A 429 -21.76 -6.86 -12.72
CA PHE A 429 -20.91 -5.90 -12.03
C PHE A 429 -20.08 -5.06 -13.03
N PHE A 430 -19.41 -5.70 -14.00
CA PHE A 430 -18.67 -4.99 -15.05
C PHE A 430 -19.55 -4.00 -15.82
N LYS A 431 -20.74 -4.42 -16.26
CA LYS A 431 -21.66 -3.57 -17.02
C LYS A 431 -22.11 -2.35 -16.20
N GLU A 432 -22.49 -2.56 -14.94
CA GLU A 432 -22.97 -1.49 -14.07
C GLU A 432 -21.83 -0.57 -13.60
N LEU A 433 -20.66 -1.11 -13.32
CA LEU A 433 -19.46 -0.33 -13.06
C LEU A 433 -19.25 0.71 -14.16
N VAL A 434 -19.15 0.26 -15.42
CA VAL A 434 -18.91 1.14 -16.56
C VAL A 434 -20.09 2.11 -16.77
N LYS A 435 -21.32 1.65 -16.58
CA LYS A 435 -22.51 2.47 -16.84
C LYS A 435 -22.75 3.53 -15.76
N TYR A 436 -22.46 3.25 -14.49
CA TYR A 436 -22.93 4.09 -13.37
C TYR A 436 -21.85 4.60 -12.42
N HIS A 437 -20.70 3.91 -12.30
CA HIS A 437 -19.76 4.12 -11.19
C HIS A 437 -18.42 4.74 -11.59
N ILE A 438 -18.23 5.02 -12.88
CA ILE A 438 -17.02 5.67 -13.40
C ILE A 438 -17.32 7.11 -13.77
N SER A 439 -16.49 8.04 -13.29
CA SER A 439 -16.62 9.49 -13.53
C SER A 439 -15.91 9.99 -14.79
N GLY A 440 -15.68 9.11 -15.79
CA GLY A 440 -14.96 9.41 -17.03
C GLY A 440 -13.64 8.66 -17.18
N GLN A 441 -12.96 8.36 -16.08
CA GLN A 441 -11.69 7.61 -16.08
C GLN A 441 -11.75 6.44 -15.11
N LEU A 442 -11.33 5.26 -15.56
CA LEU A 442 -11.08 4.10 -14.71
C LEU A 442 -9.59 3.85 -14.59
N LYS A 443 -9.07 3.91 -13.36
CA LYS A 443 -7.68 3.63 -13.04
C LYS A 443 -7.48 2.13 -12.82
N VAL A 444 -6.55 1.54 -13.54
CA VAL A 444 -6.17 0.12 -13.43
C VAL A 444 -4.67 -0.03 -13.38
N ALA A 445 -4.17 -1.09 -12.76
CA ALA A 445 -2.75 -1.25 -12.47
C ALA A 445 -2.17 -2.51 -13.13
N PRO A 446 -1.88 -2.52 -14.45
CA PRO A 446 -1.13 -3.59 -15.09
C PRO A 446 0.35 -3.62 -14.67
N GLU A 447 0.91 -2.49 -14.28
CA GLU A 447 2.27 -2.22 -13.79
C GLU A 447 3.36 -2.39 -14.86
N HIS A 448 3.37 -3.46 -15.64
CA HIS A 448 4.36 -3.76 -16.67
C HIS A 448 3.76 -4.68 -17.76
N CYS A 449 4.48 -4.89 -18.88
CA CYS A 449 4.06 -5.82 -19.93
C CYS A 449 4.96 -7.06 -20.06
N SER A 450 6.17 -7.05 -19.50
CA SER A 450 7.08 -8.20 -19.52
C SER A 450 6.65 -9.26 -18.49
N ALA A 451 6.41 -10.51 -18.93
CA ALA A 451 6.03 -11.60 -18.05
C ALA A 451 7.06 -11.83 -16.93
N ALA A 452 8.34 -11.80 -17.24
CA ALA A 452 9.41 -11.99 -16.26
C ALA A 452 9.39 -10.91 -15.15
N VAL A 453 9.06 -9.66 -15.49
CA VAL A 453 8.93 -8.56 -14.52
C VAL A 453 7.65 -8.72 -13.71
N LEU A 454 6.53 -9.07 -14.35
CA LEU A 454 5.25 -9.29 -13.68
C LEU A 454 5.30 -10.47 -12.70
N ASP A 455 6.05 -11.53 -13.01
CA ASP A 455 6.31 -12.64 -12.08
C ASP A 455 7.03 -12.14 -10.82
N LYS A 456 8.08 -11.31 -10.97
CA LYS A 456 8.77 -10.69 -9.83
C LYS A 456 7.90 -9.68 -9.07
N MET A 457 6.95 -9.04 -9.73
CA MET A 457 5.94 -8.19 -9.08
C MET A 457 4.84 -8.99 -8.37
N GLY A 458 4.66 -10.27 -8.71
CA GLY A 458 3.52 -11.07 -8.25
C GLY A 458 2.19 -10.58 -8.83
N LYS A 459 2.21 -10.22 -10.12
CA LYS A 459 1.06 -9.72 -10.89
C LYS A 459 0.67 -10.70 -11.99
N PRO A 460 -0.58 -10.68 -12.47
CA PRO A 460 -0.98 -11.44 -13.65
C PRO A 460 -0.24 -10.94 -14.89
N HIS A 461 -0.06 -11.82 -15.87
CA HIS A 461 0.53 -11.45 -17.15
C HIS A 461 -0.35 -10.46 -17.90
N ILE A 462 0.25 -9.71 -18.83
CA ILE A 462 -0.36 -8.55 -19.50
C ILE A 462 -1.61 -8.92 -20.32
N ASP A 463 -1.75 -10.17 -20.73
CA ASP A 463 -2.89 -10.66 -21.51
C ASP A 463 -4.23 -10.38 -20.80
N ALA A 464 -4.27 -10.49 -19.46
CA ALA A 464 -5.46 -10.15 -18.68
C ALA A 464 -5.84 -8.66 -18.81
N TYR A 465 -4.86 -7.77 -18.89
CA TYR A 465 -5.13 -6.35 -19.14
C TYR A 465 -5.62 -6.09 -20.56
N ILE A 466 -5.02 -6.72 -21.55
CA ILE A 466 -5.42 -6.59 -22.95
C ILE A 466 -6.87 -7.07 -23.14
N GLU A 467 -7.21 -8.24 -22.58
CA GLU A 467 -8.57 -8.77 -22.59
C GLU A 467 -9.55 -7.79 -21.94
N PHE A 468 -9.23 -7.30 -20.75
CA PHE A 468 -10.06 -6.34 -20.04
C PHE A 468 -10.22 -5.02 -20.79
N SER A 469 -9.13 -4.46 -21.32
CA SER A 469 -9.14 -3.21 -22.09
C SER A 469 -10.05 -3.30 -23.32
N LYS A 470 -9.92 -4.37 -24.10
CA LYS A 470 -10.80 -4.64 -25.23
C LYS A 470 -12.26 -4.69 -24.81
N LYS A 471 -12.59 -5.51 -23.78
CA LYS A 471 -13.96 -5.64 -23.26
C LYS A 471 -14.51 -4.29 -22.78
N TYR A 472 -13.67 -3.47 -22.16
CA TYR A 472 -14.05 -2.15 -21.64
C TYR A 472 -14.41 -1.18 -22.78
N PHE A 473 -13.54 -1.03 -23.80
CA PHE A 473 -13.80 -0.12 -24.91
C PHE A 473 -14.93 -0.61 -25.81
N ASP A 474 -15.07 -1.90 -26.05
CA ASP A 474 -16.21 -2.46 -26.79
C ASP A 474 -17.55 -2.14 -26.08
N TYR A 475 -17.55 -2.22 -24.74
CA TYR A 475 -18.77 -1.93 -23.99
C TYR A 475 -19.06 -0.43 -23.89
N THR A 476 -18.06 0.42 -23.63
CA THR A 476 -18.24 1.89 -23.58
C THR A 476 -18.77 2.43 -24.90
N LYS A 477 -18.21 1.96 -26.03
CA LYS A 477 -18.70 2.28 -27.37
C LYS A 477 -20.17 1.88 -27.56
N ARG A 478 -20.54 0.66 -27.14
CA ARG A 478 -21.91 0.14 -27.29
C ARG A 478 -22.95 0.97 -26.51
N ILE A 479 -22.58 1.50 -25.34
CA ILE A 479 -23.46 2.31 -24.50
C ILE A 479 -23.36 3.82 -24.77
N GLY A 480 -22.56 4.23 -25.76
CA GLY A 480 -22.41 5.63 -26.17
C GLY A 480 -21.74 6.51 -25.11
N LYS A 481 -20.79 5.96 -24.33
CA LYS A 481 -20.05 6.72 -23.31
C LYS A 481 -18.61 6.98 -23.75
N GLU A 482 -18.16 8.21 -23.52
CA GLU A 482 -16.78 8.60 -23.65
C GLU A 482 -16.07 8.42 -22.30
N GLN A 483 -15.35 7.32 -22.16
CA GLN A 483 -14.62 6.96 -20.93
C GLN A 483 -13.25 6.39 -21.29
N TYR A 484 -12.28 6.62 -20.39
CA TYR A 484 -10.88 6.28 -20.60
C TYR A 484 -10.37 5.30 -19.55
N LEU A 485 -9.45 4.42 -19.96
CA LEU A 485 -8.62 3.64 -19.03
C LEU A 485 -7.32 4.39 -18.77
N VAL A 486 -6.95 4.50 -17.51
CA VAL A 486 -5.68 5.09 -17.07
C VAL A 486 -4.83 3.98 -16.45
N PRO A 487 -3.93 3.36 -17.24
CA PRO A 487 -3.06 2.31 -16.73
C PRO A 487 -1.94 2.89 -15.86
N TYR A 488 -1.81 2.41 -14.63
CA TYR A 488 -0.62 2.63 -13.84
C TYR A 488 0.49 1.70 -14.29
N LEU A 489 1.65 2.29 -14.62
CA LEU A 489 2.84 1.60 -15.06
C LEU A 489 4.01 1.98 -14.14
N MET A 490 4.89 1.01 -13.88
CA MET A 490 6.01 1.15 -12.95
C MET A 490 7.33 0.84 -13.67
N SER A 491 8.31 1.75 -13.55
CA SER A 491 9.68 1.51 -14.00
C SER A 491 10.58 1.01 -12.87
N SER A 492 11.70 0.42 -13.23
CA SER A 492 12.81 0.10 -12.33
C SER A 492 12.46 -0.84 -11.17
N HIS A 493 11.39 -1.65 -11.31
CA HIS A 493 11.12 -2.73 -10.36
C HIS A 493 12.25 -3.78 -10.44
N PRO A 494 12.63 -4.43 -9.33
CA PRO A 494 13.56 -5.57 -9.38
C PRO A 494 13.13 -6.61 -10.42
N GLY A 495 14.06 -7.01 -11.28
CA GLY A 495 13.82 -7.86 -12.46
C GLY A 495 13.60 -7.10 -13.76
N ALA A 496 13.33 -5.79 -13.72
CA ALA A 496 13.14 -4.98 -14.93
C ALA A 496 14.48 -4.56 -15.54
N THR A 497 14.89 -5.23 -16.59
CA THR A 497 16.09 -4.87 -17.38
C THR A 497 15.77 -3.73 -18.35
N LEU A 498 16.81 -3.12 -18.93
CA LEU A 498 16.62 -2.11 -19.98
C LEU A 498 15.87 -2.67 -21.20
N LYS A 499 16.08 -3.95 -21.53
CA LYS A 499 15.33 -4.62 -22.61
C LYS A 499 13.83 -4.73 -22.28
N ASP A 500 13.48 -4.98 -21.03
CA ASP A 500 12.09 -5.02 -20.59
C ASP A 500 11.44 -3.64 -20.60
N ALA A 501 12.20 -2.60 -20.24
CA ALA A 501 11.74 -1.21 -20.36
C ALA A 501 11.48 -0.79 -21.82
N VAL A 502 12.31 -1.26 -22.78
CA VAL A 502 12.05 -1.05 -24.22
C VAL A 502 10.78 -1.79 -24.65
N LYS A 503 10.57 -3.05 -24.23
CA LYS A 503 9.31 -3.76 -24.51
C LYS A 503 8.10 -3.00 -23.97
N LEU A 504 8.23 -2.38 -22.78
CA LEU A 504 7.16 -1.57 -22.20
C LEU A 504 6.89 -0.33 -23.06
N ALA A 505 7.91 0.34 -23.59
CA ALA A 505 7.74 1.46 -24.50
C ALA A 505 7.05 1.06 -25.82
N GLU A 506 7.43 -0.10 -26.39
CA GLU A 506 6.75 -0.68 -27.56
C GLU A 506 5.28 -0.99 -27.27
N PHE A 507 4.98 -1.56 -26.09
CA PHE A 507 3.62 -1.83 -25.64
C PHE A 507 2.82 -0.53 -25.50
N ILE A 508 3.37 0.49 -24.83
CA ILE A 508 2.75 1.83 -24.68
C ILE A 508 2.40 2.39 -26.06
N LYS A 509 3.30 2.28 -27.02
CA LYS A 509 3.05 2.73 -28.39
C LYS A 509 1.96 1.94 -29.09
N LYS A 510 2.04 0.61 -29.04
CA LYS A 510 1.07 -0.30 -29.69
C LYS A 510 -0.35 -0.08 -29.18
N GLU A 511 -0.51 0.11 -27.86
CA GLU A 511 -1.81 0.33 -27.22
C GLU A 511 -2.23 1.83 -27.22
N HIS A 512 -1.48 2.70 -27.92
CA HIS A 512 -1.75 4.15 -28.00
C HIS A 512 -1.88 4.84 -26.65
N LEU A 513 -1.12 4.38 -25.66
CA LEU A 513 -1.12 4.96 -24.32
C LEU A 513 -0.25 6.21 -24.26
N HIS A 514 -0.68 7.19 -23.44
CA HIS A 514 0.10 8.41 -23.20
C HIS A 514 0.19 8.64 -21.68
N PRO A 515 1.01 7.87 -20.95
CA PRO A 515 1.11 8.02 -19.49
C PRO A 515 1.70 9.37 -19.12
N GLU A 516 0.89 10.24 -18.52
CA GLU A 516 1.33 11.55 -18.02
C GLU A 516 2.13 11.41 -16.74
N GLN A 517 1.69 10.52 -15.85
CA GLN A 517 2.37 10.21 -14.60
C GLN A 517 2.96 8.81 -14.67
N VAL A 518 4.26 8.73 -14.43
CA VAL A 518 5.01 7.48 -14.37
C VAL A 518 5.68 7.37 -13.00
N GLN A 519 5.69 6.17 -12.45
CA GLN A 519 6.26 5.90 -11.14
C GLN A 519 7.48 4.99 -11.28
N ASP A 520 8.58 5.38 -10.62
CA ASP A 520 9.67 4.45 -10.35
C ASP A 520 9.27 3.57 -9.16
N TYR A 521 9.74 2.33 -9.14
CA TYR A 521 9.59 1.46 -7.99
C TYR A 521 10.13 2.15 -6.72
N TYR A 522 9.30 2.17 -5.67
CA TYR A 522 9.63 2.75 -4.38
C TYR A 522 9.88 1.63 -3.35
N PRO A 523 11.13 1.44 -2.91
CA PRO A 523 11.44 0.40 -1.92
C PRO A 523 10.76 0.68 -0.57
N THR A 524 9.75 -0.13 -0.24
CA THR A 524 9.00 -0.02 1.01
C THR A 524 9.43 -1.15 1.95
N PRO A 525 9.82 -0.87 3.20
CA PRO A 525 10.28 -1.89 4.14
C PRO A 525 9.30 -3.06 4.30
N GLY A 526 9.81 -4.26 4.57
CA GLY A 526 9.03 -5.47 4.79
C GLY A 526 8.43 -6.10 3.53
N THR A 527 8.59 -5.52 2.33
CA THR A 527 8.08 -6.08 1.08
C THR A 527 9.10 -7.01 0.40
N ILE A 528 8.61 -8.03 -0.29
CA ILE A 528 9.44 -8.99 -1.07
C ILE A 528 10.27 -8.23 -2.12
N SER A 529 9.66 -7.26 -2.81
CA SER A 529 10.36 -6.47 -3.83
C SER A 529 11.49 -5.62 -3.23
N THR A 530 11.34 -5.14 -1.99
CA THR A 530 12.41 -4.41 -1.31
C THR A 530 13.55 -5.33 -0.88
N ALA A 531 13.25 -6.56 -0.49
CA ALA A 531 14.28 -7.57 -0.27
C ALA A 531 15.06 -7.85 -1.57
N MET A 532 14.37 -8.07 -2.70
CA MET A 532 15.02 -8.22 -4.00
C MET A 532 15.86 -6.99 -4.37
N PHE A 533 15.35 -5.78 -4.12
CA PHE A 533 16.05 -4.53 -4.43
C PHE A 533 17.38 -4.41 -3.67
N TYR A 534 17.38 -4.72 -2.40
CA TYR A 534 18.59 -4.63 -1.57
C TYR A 534 19.56 -5.79 -1.82
N THR A 535 19.03 -7.02 -1.83
CA THR A 535 19.87 -8.22 -1.88
C THR A 535 20.32 -8.60 -3.29
N GLU A 536 19.57 -8.20 -4.33
CA GLU A 536 19.71 -8.69 -5.71
C GLU A 536 19.43 -10.20 -5.82
N LEU A 537 18.68 -10.75 -4.87
CA LEU A 537 18.25 -12.15 -4.81
C LEU A 537 16.73 -12.23 -4.69
N ASP A 538 16.14 -13.25 -5.29
CA ASP A 538 14.75 -13.61 -5.04
C ASP A 538 14.64 -14.32 -3.68
N PRO A 539 13.84 -13.83 -2.71
CA PRO A 539 13.76 -14.44 -1.38
C PRO A 539 13.28 -15.90 -1.36
N TYR A 540 12.54 -16.34 -2.38
CA TYR A 540 12.01 -17.69 -2.44
C TYR A 540 12.94 -18.68 -3.13
N THR A 541 13.62 -18.28 -4.21
CA THR A 541 14.51 -19.16 -4.99
C THR A 541 15.98 -18.95 -4.68
N LEU A 542 16.35 -17.80 -4.10
CA LEU A 542 17.71 -17.31 -3.89
C LEU A 542 18.52 -17.12 -5.18
N GLU A 543 17.85 -17.10 -6.32
CA GLU A 543 18.45 -16.80 -7.62
C GLU A 543 18.71 -15.29 -7.77
N PRO A 544 19.73 -14.91 -8.54
CA PRO A 544 20.03 -13.51 -8.83
C PRO A 544 18.87 -12.80 -9.53
N VAL A 545 18.63 -11.55 -9.12
CA VAL A 545 17.63 -10.64 -9.70
C VAL A 545 18.32 -9.35 -10.10
N TYR A 546 18.16 -8.97 -11.35
CA TYR A 546 18.67 -7.67 -11.82
C TYR A 546 17.97 -6.51 -11.09
N VAL A 547 18.74 -5.51 -10.69
CA VAL A 547 18.22 -4.29 -10.05
C VAL A 547 18.89 -3.06 -10.65
N ALA A 548 18.10 -2.14 -11.20
CA ALA A 548 18.57 -0.85 -11.67
C ALA A 548 18.92 0.06 -10.47
N LYS A 549 20.13 -0.05 -9.90
CA LYS A 549 20.57 0.78 -8.78
C LYS A 549 21.09 2.15 -9.21
N ASN A 550 21.71 2.22 -10.38
CA ASN A 550 22.25 3.47 -10.91
C ASN A 550 21.10 4.45 -11.21
N PRO A 551 21.14 5.70 -10.71
CA PRO A 551 20.14 6.72 -11.00
C PRO A 551 19.94 6.99 -12.50
N HIS A 552 21.01 6.88 -13.31
CA HIS A 552 20.94 7.08 -14.76
C HIS A 552 20.17 5.95 -15.46
N ASP A 553 20.38 4.68 -15.04
CA ASP A 553 19.63 3.54 -15.57
C ASP A 553 18.13 3.64 -15.22
N LYS A 554 17.81 4.09 -14.00
CA LYS A 554 16.41 4.39 -13.61
C LYS A 554 15.82 5.50 -14.48
N ALA A 555 16.58 6.57 -14.72
CA ALA A 555 16.14 7.68 -15.56
C ALA A 555 15.85 7.22 -17.00
N MET A 556 16.69 6.36 -17.58
CA MET A 556 16.46 5.77 -18.90
C MET A 556 15.19 4.91 -18.95
N GLN A 557 14.99 4.02 -17.97
CA GLN A 557 13.77 3.19 -17.91
C GLN A 557 12.51 4.05 -17.78
N ARG A 558 12.54 5.10 -16.96
CA ARG A 558 11.43 6.04 -16.82
C ARG A 558 11.18 6.85 -18.09
N ALA A 559 12.26 7.32 -18.75
CA ALA A 559 12.16 8.08 -19.99
C ALA A 559 11.51 7.27 -21.12
N LEU A 560 11.78 5.97 -21.20
CA LEU A 560 11.16 5.06 -22.17
C LEU A 560 9.63 4.98 -22.01
N MET A 561 9.08 5.09 -20.80
CA MET A 561 7.62 5.14 -20.61
C MET A 561 6.97 6.43 -21.15
N GLN A 562 7.77 7.49 -21.29
CA GLN A 562 7.36 8.79 -21.85
C GLN A 562 8.21 9.15 -23.05
N TYR A 563 8.49 8.18 -23.92
CA TYR A 563 9.35 8.34 -25.11
C TYR A 563 8.90 9.46 -26.04
N PHE A 564 7.62 9.77 -26.05
CA PHE A 564 7.01 10.84 -26.87
C PHE A 564 7.30 12.24 -26.33
N ASN A 565 7.79 12.39 -25.09
CA ASN A 565 8.15 13.68 -24.52
C ASN A 565 9.52 14.15 -25.06
N PRO A 566 9.61 15.30 -25.74
CA PRO A 566 10.88 15.79 -26.30
C PRO A 566 12.01 15.95 -25.28
N LYS A 567 11.68 16.22 -24.02
CA LYS A 567 12.65 16.35 -22.92
C LYS A 567 13.39 15.04 -22.61
N ASN A 568 12.79 13.90 -22.97
CA ASN A 568 13.34 12.58 -22.71
C ASN A 568 14.17 12.05 -23.89
N TYR A 569 14.25 12.78 -25.01
CA TYR A 569 14.85 12.29 -26.26
C TYR A 569 16.23 11.67 -26.08
N ASP A 570 17.15 12.37 -25.41
CA ASP A 570 18.53 11.90 -25.24
C ASP A 570 18.63 10.61 -24.43
N LEU A 571 17.85 10.53 -23.35
CA LEU A 571 17.80 9.33 -22.52
C LEU A 571 17.16 8.15 -23.27
N VAL A 572 16.14 8.39 -24.08
CA VAL A 572 15.48 7.36 -24.89
C VAL A 572 16.43 6.88 -25.99
N GLU A 573 17.13 7.78 -26.70
CA GLU A 573 18.09 7.41 -27.71
C GLU A 573 19.24 6.57 -27.15
N GLU A 574 19.80 7.00 -26.01
CA GLU A 574 20.82 6.25 -25.28
C GLU A 574 20.33 4.87 -24.85
N ALA A 575 19.14 4.81 -24.26
CA ALA A 575 18.51 3.57 -23.80
C ALA A 575 18.33 2.57 -24.95
N LEU A 576 17.85 3.04 -26.12
CA LEU A 576 17.67 2.20 -27.30
C LEU A 576 19.01 1.70 -27.84
N LYS A 577 20.04 2.54 -27.88
CA LYS A 577 21.40 2.16 -28.30
C LYS A 577 21.99 1.10 -27.35
N ARG A 578 21.90 1.32 -26.04
CA ARG A 578 22.38 0.36 -25.02
C ARG A 578 21.62 -0.97 -25.02
N ALA A 579 20.32 -0.95 -25.31
CA ALA A 579 19.51 -2.15 -25.45
C ALA A 579 19.71 -2.89 -26.78
N GLY A 580 20.49 -2.34 -27.74
CA GLY A 580 20.67 -2.89 -29.09
C GLY A 580 19.44 -2.76 -29.98
N ARG A 581 18.57 -1.76 -29.70
CA ARG A 581 17.29 -1.54 -30.40
C ARG A 581 17.28 -0.23 -31.21
N GLN A 582 18.38 0.03 -31.95
CA GLN A 582 18.48 1.17 -32.87
C GLN A 582 17.43 1.12 -33.98
N ASP A 583 16.86 -0.05 -34.26
CA ASP A 583 15.73 -0.26 -35.17
C ASP A 583 14.51 0.59 -34.79
N LEU A 584 14.38 0.97 -33.51
CA LEU A 584 13.31 1.82 -33.01
C LEU A 584 13.58 3.33 -33.14
N ILE A 585 14.71 3.71 -33.72
CA ILE A 585 15.07 5.10 -34.06
C ILE A 585 14.90 5.28 -35.56
N GLY A 586 13.86 5.94 -36.03
CA GLY A 586 13.56 6.07 -37.43
C GLY A 586 12.26 6.76 -37.74
N LEU A 587 11.85 6.71 -39.03
CA LEU A 587 10.59 7.28 -39.51
C LEU A 587 9.47 6.23 -39.66
N GLY A 588 9.77 4.97 -39.43
CA GLY A 588 8.81 3.87 -39.54
C GLY A 588 7.73 3.94 -38.45
N SER A 589 6.58 3.35 -38.74
CA SER A 589 5.44 3.30 -37.81
C SER A 589 5.77 2.66 -36.45
N ASN A 590 6.74 1.76 -36.44
CA ASN A 590 7.15 1.06 -35.19
C ASN A 590 8.24 1.83 -34.40
N CYS A 591 8.89 2.87 -34.99
CA CYS A 591 9.96 3.60 -34.30
C CYS A 591 9.41 4.46 -33.17
N LEU A 592 10.10 4.45 -32.02
CA LEU A 592 9.72 5.22 -30.84
C LEU A 592 10.07 6.70 -30.98
N ILE A 593 11.25 7.00 -31.54
CA ILE A 593 11.72 8.36 -31.75
C ILE A 593 12.24 8.54 -33.20
N LYS A 594 12.17 9.79 -33.70
CA LYS A 594 12.74 10.16 -35.01
C LYS A 594 14.24 10.40 -34.86
N PRO A 595 15.06 10.11 -35.89
CA PRO A 595 16.48 10.47 -35.88
C PRO A 595 16.65 11.99 -35.86
N ARG A 596 17.73 12.49 -35.23
CA ARG A 596 18.07 13.91 -35.29
C ARG A 596 18.44 14.33 -36.71
N PRO A 597 18.08 15.54 -37.14
CA PRO A 597 18.56 16.07 -38.42
C PRO A 597 20.10 16.04 -38.47
N GLY A 598 20.69 15.45 -39.51
CA GLY A 598 22.12 15.38 -39.70
C GLY A 598 22.82 14.07 -39.30
N THR A 599 22.14 13.11 -38.68
CA THR A 599 22.67 11.76 -38.44
C THR A 599 22.57 10.90 -39.69
N LYS A 600 23.71 10.50 -40.29
CA LYS A 600 23.73 9.54 -41.41
C LYS A 600 23.15 8.20 -40.95
N GLN A 601 22.04 7.79 -41.55
CA GLN A 601 21.50 6.46 -41.35
C GLN A 601 22.47 5.41 -41.91
N THR A 602 23.03 4.58 -41.07
CA THR A 602 23.60 3.30 -41.47
C THR A 602 22.46 2.38 -41.91
N LYS A 603 22.29 2.23 -43.24
CA LYS A 603 21.33 1.26 -43.79
C LYS A 603 21.72 -0.14 -43.30
N ALA A 604 20.93 -0.71 -42.43
CA ALA A 604 20.97 -2.15 -42.12
C ALA A 604 20.68 -2.90 -43.43
N LYS A 605 21.66 -3.63 -43.95
CA LYS A 605 21.48 -4.54 -45.07
C LYS A 605 20.48 -5.62 -44.67
N GLN A 606 19.29 -5.55 -45.23
CA GLN A 606 18.39 -6.71 -45.27
C GLN A 606 19.05 -7.76 -46.17
N SER A 607 19.62 -8.80 -45.58
CA SER A 607 20.03 -10.01 -46.29
C SER A 607 18.79 -10.81 -46.66
N TYR A 608 18.25 -10.54 -47.83
CA TYR A 608 17.38 -11.51 -48.47
C TYR A 608 18.23 -12.70 -48.92
N GLY A 609 18.10 -13.82 -48.23
CA GLY A 609 18.65 -15.10 -48.66
C GLY A 609 18.05 -15.52 -50.00
N LYS A 610 18.83 -15.42 -51.06
CA LYS A 610 18.57 -16.14 -52.29
C LYS A 610 18.87 -17.60 -52.06
N ASN A 611 17.85 -18.43 -51.90
CA ASN A 611 17.95 -19.86 -52.14
C ASN A 611 17.50 -20.14 -53.56
N GLY A 612 18.45 -20.78 -54.26
CA GLY A 612 18.44 -21.04 -55.63
C GLY A 612 17.68 -22.27 -56.11
N ASN A 613 17.76 -22.37 -57.37
CA ASN A 613 17.57 -23.55 -58.26
C ASN A 613 16.17 -24.18 -58.35
N ASN A 614 15.56 -23.95 -59.50
CA ASN A 614 15.33 -25.12 -60.34
C ASN A 614 15.22 -24.76 -61.84
N ARG A 615 16.07 -25.48 -62.65
CA ARG A 615 16.00 -25.63 -64.08
C ARG A 615 14.77 -26.44 -64.49
N TYR A 616 14.20 -26.09 -65.62
CA TYR A 616 13.65 -26.87 -66.75
C TYR A 616 12.64 -26.00 -67.47
N GLY A 617 12.86 -25.69 -68.72
CA GLY A 617 12.63 -26.41 -69.90
C GLY A 617 12.16 -25.46 -70.98
N LYS A 618 12.93 -25.28 -72.03
CA LYS A 618 12.54 -24.64 -73.32
C LYS A 618 11.35 -25.34 -73.92
N LYS A 619 10.37 -24.58 -74.44
CA LYS A 619 9.83 -24.92 -75.79
C LYS A 619 9.24 -23.66 -76.44
N LYS A 620 9.73 -23.49 -77.69
CA LYS A 620 9.20 -22.55 -78.72
C LYS A 620 7.80 -22.90 -79.13
N LYS A 621 6.95 -21.93 -79.50
CA LYS A 621 6.41 -21.76 -80.85
C LYS A 621 5.41 -20.60 -80.88
N ASN A 622 5.68 -19.73 -81.80
CA ASN A 622 4.87 -19.03 -82.85
C ASN A 622 3.33 -19.01 -82.68
N LYS A 623 2.75 -17.88 -82.60
CA LYS A 623 2.20 -17.00 -83.68
C LYS A 623 1.81 -15.65 -83.08
#